data_6b425bf01d6f3a0715a1d582acf2f525
#
_entry.id   6b425bf01d6f3a0715a1d582acf2f525
#
_cell.length_a   1.000
_cell.length_b   1.000
_cell.length_c   1.000
_cell.angle_alpha   90.00
_cell.angle_beta   90.00
_cell.angle_gamma   90.00
#
_symmetry.space_group_name_H-M   'P 1'
#
loop_
_entity.id
_entity.type
_entity.pdbx_description
1 polymer ?
#
loop_
_entity_poly.entity_id
_entity_poly.type
_entity_poly.pdbx_seq_one_letter_code
_entity_poly.pdbx_strand_id
1 'polypeptide(L)'
;MKSAIIKSLLFLVLAGTIFSGCGSHTGLEGRWVGCDVRKPLIDWTLTIHGDRFYLVREDLSMWYFGQFSLNNNCFLKKIDLHFSNTHIKTHHETTWLGIYAIDEDTLTFITAATGKSLRPLSFDEPQEAVIFSFVRS
;
A
#
# COMPACT_ATOMS: atom_id res chain seq x y z
N MET A 1 32.58 29.19 -14.92
CA MET A 1 32.23 29.69 -13.58
C MET A 1 30.73 29.83 -13.39
N LYS A 2 30.03 30.49 -14.27
CA LYS A 2 28.58 30.66 -14.15
C LYS A 2 27.81 29.29 -14.16
N SER A 3 28.29 28.33 -14.94
CA SER A 3 27.65 27.00 -15.02
C SER A 3 27.79 26.18 -13.73
N ALA A 4 28.88 26.37 -12.97
CA ALA A 4 29.07 25.69 -11.69
C ALA A 4 28.11 26.20 -10.60
N ILE A 5 27.85 27.49 -10.60
CA ILE A 5 26.92 28.14 -9.66
C ILE A 5 25.49 27.68 -9.94
N ILE A 6 25.12 27.58 -11.22
CA ILE A 6 23.79 27.10 -11.65
C ILE A 6 23.59 25.64 -11.25
N LYS A 7 24.63 24.81 -11.38
CA LYS A 7 24.57 23.40 -10.97
C LYS A 7 24.37 23.26 -9.46
N SER A 8 25.01 24.09 -8.68
CA SER A 8 24.83 24.05 -7.22
C SER A 8 23.44 24.49 -6.80
N LEU A 9 22.86 25.48 -7.46
CA LEU A 9 21.48 25.90 -7.24
C LEU A 9 20.49 24.80 -7.59
N LEU A 10 20.71 24.12 -8.71
CA LEU A 10 19.86 23.02 -9.13
C LEU A 10 19.89 21.87 -8.14
N PHE A 11 21.05 21.56 -7.58
CA PHE A 11 21.19 20.53 -6.56
C PHE A 11 20.41 20.87 -5.29
N LEU A 12 20.44 22.11 -4.85
CA LEU A 12 19.68 22.58 -3.70
C LEU A 12 18.17 22.43 -3.89
N VAL A 13 17.68 22.74 -5.09
CA VAL A 13 16.26 22.57 -5.42
C VAL A 13 15.86 21.10 -5.37
N LEU A 14 16.69 20.20 -5.89
CA LEU A 14 16.45 18.76 -5.82
C LEU A 14 16.43 18.24 -4.39
N ALA A 15 17.32 18.71 -3.54
CA ALA A 15 17.33 18.34 -2.13
C ALA A 15 16.04 18.79 -1.41
N GLY A 16 15.56 19.99 -1.71
CA GLY A 16 14.28 20.48 -1.19
C GLY A 16 13.09 19.64 -1.63
N THR A 17 13.11 19.18 -2.87
CA THR A 17 12.06 18.31 -3.41
C THR A 17 12.03 16.96 -2.71
N ILE A 18 13.19 16.40 -2.39
CA ILE A 18 13.28 15.12 -1.65
C ILE A 18 12.66 15.26 -0.26
N PHE A 19 12.87 16.36 0.43
CA PHE A 19 12.25 16.61 1.73
C PHE A 19 10.73 16.70 1.66
N SER A 20 10.19 17.35 0.64
CA SER A 20 8.76 17.48 0.46
C SER A 20 8.08 16.15 0.08
N GLY A 21 8.86 15.15 -0.32
CA GLY A 21 8.35 13.82 -0.66
C GLY A 21 7.95 12.96 0.52
N CYS A 22 8.16 13.40 1.78
CA CYS A 22 7.85 12.60 2.96
C CYS A 22 6.37 12.18 3.05
N GLY A 23 5.44 12.96 2.50
CA GLY A 23 4.02 12.64 2.42
C GLY A 23 3.56 12.11 1.07
N SER A 24 4.46 11.87 0.13
CA SER A 24 4.11 11.44 -1.22
C SER A 24 3.67 9.98 -1.25
N HIS A 25 2.69 9.67 -2.09
CA HIS A 25 2.12 8.32 -2.26
C HIS A 25 2.20 7.82 -3.70
N THR A 26 3.01 8.43 -4.53
CA THR A 26 3.05 8.19 -5.98
C THR A 26 3.56 6.81 -6.38
N GLY A 27 4.20 6.08 -5.48
CA GLY A 27 4.77 4.77 -5.78
C GLY A 27 3.78 3.62 -5.86
N LEU A 28 2.52 3.82 -5.48
CA LEU A 28 1.53 2.74 -5.38
C LEU A 28 0.83 2.42 -6.69
N GLU A 29 0.75 3.37 -7.62
CA GLU A 29 0.06 3.18 -8.90
C GLU A 29 0.60 1.98 -9.66
N GLY A 30 -0.28 1.16 -10.21
CA GLY A 30 0.11 0.06 -11.08
C GLY A 30 -0.44 -1.30 -10.64
N ARG A 31 0.19 -2.34 -11.18
CA ARG A 31 -0.19 -3.73 -10.93
C ARG A 31 0.90 -4.43 -10.13
N TRP A 32 0.45 -5.16 -9.13
CA TRP A 32 1.31 -5.86 -8.18
C TRP A 32 0.87 -7.32 -8.08
N VAL A 33 1.82 -8.22 -8.00
CA VAL A 33 1.55 -9.66 -7.84
C VAL A 33 2.28 -10.17 -6.60
N GLY A 34 1.59 -10.93 -5.79
CA GLY A 34 2.17 -11.46 -4.56
C GLY A 34 1.24 -12.38 -3.82
N CYS A 35 1.41 -12.47 -2.51
CA CYS A 35 0.67 -13.41 -1.70
C CYS A 35 0.46 -12.91 -0.27
N ASP A 36 -0.50 -13.49 0.41
CA ASP A 36 -0.54 -13.50 1.87
C ASP A 36 0.64 -14.35 2.34
N VAL A 37 1.52 -13.77 3.16
CA VAL A 37 2.76 -14.44 3.57
C VAL A 37 2.53 -15.73 4.33
N ARG A 38 1.32 -15.93 4.89
CA ARG A 38 0.93 -17.18 5.57
C ARG A 38 0.43 -18.24 4.61
N LYS A 39 0.12 -17.87 3.38
CA LYS A 39 -0.36 -18.77 2.32
C LYS A 39 0.40 -18.48 1.02
N PRO A 40 1.70 -18.73 0.99
CA PRO A 40 2.57 -18.23 -0.09
C PRO A 40 2.37 -18.92 -1.43
N LEU A 41 1.66 -20.05 -1.46
CA LEU A 41 1.38 -20.78 -2.71
C LEU A 41 0.18 -20.23 -3.48
N ILE A 42 -0.54 -19.27 -2.90
CA ILE A 42 -1.73 -18.70 -3.52
C ILE A 42 -1.40 -17.28 -3.94
N ASP A 43 -1.43 -17.02 -5.23
CA ASP A 43 -1.14 -15.71 -5.78
C ASP A 43 -2.36 -14.79 -5.76
N TRP A 44 -2.08 -13.53 -5.51
CA TRP A 44 -3.03 -12.44 -5.57
C TRP A 44 -2.51 -11.37 -6.51
N THR A 45 -3.42 -10.68 -7.16
CA THR A 45 -3.11 -9.49 -7.94
C THR A 45 -3.76 -8.29 -7.29
N LEU A 46 -2.97 -7.26 -7.04
CA LEU A 46 -3.43 -5.97 -6.57
C LEU A 46 -3.22 -4.95 -7.68
N THR A 47 -4.29 -4.32 -8.11
CA THR A 47 -4.23 -3.22 -9.08
C THR A 47 -4.62 -1.94 -8.38
N ILE A 48 -3.80 -0.91 -8.50
CA ILE A 48 -4.05 0.41 -7.92
C ILE A 48 -4.12 1.42 -9.06
N HIS A 49 -5.23 2.12 -9.14
CA HIS A 49 -5.47 3.15 -10.13
C HIS A 49 -6.18 4.34 -9.49
N GLY A 50 -5.48 5.47 -9.40
CA GLY A 50 -5.98 6.63 -8.67
C GLY A 50 -6.17 6.31 -7.20
N ASP A 51 -7.37 6.50 -6.70
CA ASP A 51 -7.78 6.17 -5.32
C ASP A 51 -8.48 4.82 -5.19
N ARG A 52 -8.47 4.02 -6.26
CA ARG A 52 -9.16 2.73 -6.32
C ARG A 52 -8.20 1.56 -6.29
N PHE A 53 -8.65 0.48 -5.69
CA PHE A 53 -7.91 -0.77 -5.66
C PHE A 53 -8.78 -1.95 -6.08
N TYR A 54 -8.13 -2.97 -6.65
CA TYR A 54 -8.73 -4.25 -7.02
C TYR A 54 -7.78 -5.33 -6.53
N LEU A 55 -8.21 -6.07 -5.52
CA LEU A 55 -7.42 -7.15 -4.94
C LEU A 55 -8.14 -8.46 -5.26
N VAL A 56 -7.51 -9.31 -6.08
CA VAL A 56 -8.13 -10.50 -6.63
C VAL A 56 -7.20 -11.69 -6.44
N ARG A 57 -7.75 -12.76 -5.88
CA ARG A 57 -7.07 -14.06 -5.80
C ARG A 57 -6.99 -14.68 -7.19
N GLU A 58 -5.91 -15.37 -7.50
CA GLU A 58 -5.65 -15.94 -8.82
C GLU A 58 -6.78 -16.84 -9.33
N ASP A 59 -7.37 -17.66 -8.45
CA ASP A 59 -8.48 -18.56 -8.81
C ASP A 59 -9.85 -17.86 -8.87
N LEU A 60 -9.90 -16.55 -8.69
CA LEU A 60 -11.10 -15.71 -8.70
C LEU A 60 -12.10 -16.03 -7.59
N SER A 61 -11.74 -16.88 -6.63
CA SER A 61 -12.63 -17.25 -5.54
C SER A 61 -12.82 -16.16 -4.50
N MET A 62 -11.85 -15.24 -4.41
CA MET A 62 -11.87 -14.13 -3.45
C MET A 62 -11.48 -12.85 -4.16
N TRP A 63 -12.21 -11.78 -3.87
CA TRP A 63 -11.92 -10.47 -4.47
C TRP A 63 -12.47 -9.35 -3.59
N TYR A 64 -11.75 -8.24 -3.63
CA TYR A 64 -12.09 -7.03 -2.89
C TYR A 64 -11.86 -5.83 -3.80
N PHE A 65 -12.89 -5.02 -3.98
CA PHE A 65 -12.83 -3.80 -4.78
C PHE A 65 -13.25 -2.61 -3.93
N GLY A 66 -12.58 -1.51 -4.08
CA GLY A 66 -12.98 -0.32 -3.37
C GLY A 66 -12.06 0.86 -3.56
N GLN A 67 -12.10 1.73 -2.59
CA GLN A 67 -11.28 2.93 -2.53
C GLN A 67 -10.32 2.83 -1.36
N PHE A 68 -9.18 3.47 -1.49
CA PHE A 68 -8.23 3.56 -0.40
C PHE A 68 -7.89 5.00 -0.10
N SER A 69 -7.51 5.26 1.11
CA SER A 69 -6.96 6.54 1.54
C SER A 69 -5.64 6.33 2.26
N LEU A 70 -4.76 7.29 2.16
CA LEU A 70 -3.44 7.27 2.75
C LEU A 70 -3.33 8.38 3.78
N ASN A 71 -2.75 8.05 4.92
CA ASN A 71 -2.37 9.04 5.92
C ASN A 71 -0.90 8.79 6.26
N ASN A 72 -0.03 9.43 5.50
CA ASN A 72 1.40 9.20 5.58
C ASN A 72 2.06 10.27 6.43
N ASN A 73 2.85 9.84 7.40
CA ASN A 73 3.86 10.68 8.01
C ASN A 73 5.23 10.00 7.81
N CYS A 74 6.31 10.66 8.25
CA CYS A 74 7.65 10.13 8.04
C CYS A 74 7.95 8.86 8.83
N PHE A 75 7.12 8.51 9.81
CA PHE A 75 7.36 7.37 10.70
C PHE A 75 6.50 6.18 10.36
N LEU A 76 5.25 6.41 9.96
CA LEU A 76 4.30 5.33 9.71
C LEU A 76 3.41 5.67 8.53
N LYS A 77 3.44 4.84 7.52
CA LYS A 77 2.58 4.96 6.35
C LYS A 77 1.32 4.14 6.56
N LYS A 78 0.19 4.83 6.66
CA LYS A 78 -1.12 4.24 6.94
C LYS A 78 -1.93 4.14 5.67
N ILE A 79 -2.66 3.04 5.53
CA ILE A 79 -3.57 2.80 4.42
C ILE A 79 -4.90 2.28 4.95
N ASP A 80 -5.98 2.87 4.50
CA ASP A 80 -7.33 2.42 4.78
C ASP A 80 -7.94 1.90 3.48
N LEU A 81 -8.33 0.63 3.49
CA LEU A 81 -8.96 -0.02 2.33
C LEU A 81 -10.46 -0.13 2.61
N HIS A 82 -11.25 0.67 1.92
CA HIS A 82 -12.71 0.66 2.05
C HIS A 82 -13.31 -0.19 0.93
N PHE A 83 -14.00 -1.26 1.30
CA PHE A 83 -14.59 -2.19 0.33
C PHE A 83 -15.96 -1.71 -0.12
N SER A 84 -16.09 -1.38 -1.39
CA SER A 84 -17.38 -1.11 -2.01
C SER A 84 -18.03 -2.37 -2.58
N ASN A 85 -17.21 -3.38 -2.91
CA ASN A 85 -17.68 -4.67 -3.38
C ASN A 85 -16.68 -5.78 -3.04
N THR A 86 -17.19 -6.95 -2.64
CA THR A 86 -16.38 -8.10 -2.27
C THR A 86 -17.21 -9.38 -2.43
N HIS A 87 -16.55 -10.53 -2.57
CA HIS A 87 -17.15 -11.84 -2.63
C HIS A 87 -17.93 -12.22 -1.35
N ILE A 88 -17.68 -11.54 -0.23
CA ILE A 88 -18.36 -11.78 1.05
C ILE A 88 -19.30 -10.62 1.33
N LYS A 89 -20.60 -10.83 1.24
CA LYS A 89 -21.61 -9.78 1.41
C LYS A 89 -21.50 -9.04 2.73
N THR A 90 -21.14 -9.73 3.80
CA THR A 90 -20.99 -9.13 5.14
C THR A 90 -19.80 -8.18 5.23
N HIS A 91 -18.88 -8.20 4.26
CA HIS A 91 -17.74 -7.30 4.20
C HIS A 91 -17.98 -6.06 3.34
N HIS A 92 -19.13 -5.93 2.68
CA HIS A 92 -19.50 -4.71 1.96
C HIS A 92 -19.52 -3.53 2.92
N GLU A 93 -19.03 -2.37 2.47
CA GLU A 93 -18.96 -1.14 3.24
C GLU A 93 -18.10 -1.25 4.51
N THR A 94 -17.22 -2.25 4.60
CA THR A 94 -16.23 -2.34 5.68
C THR A 94 -14.91 -1.71 5.27
N THR A 95 -14.12 -1.33 6.26
CA THR A 95 -12.79 -0.74 6.05
C THR A 95 -11.74 -1.58 6.76
N TRP A 96 -10.71 -1.95 6.05
CA TRP A 96 -9.52 -2.54 6.65
C TRP A 96 -8.52 -1.43 6.97
N LEU A 97 -8.13 -1.35 8.23
CA LEU A 97 -7.12 -0.41 8.69
C LEU A 97 -5.74 -1.07 8.61
N GLY A 98 -4.82 -0.45 7.91
CA GLY A 98 -3.52 -1.04 7.69
C GLY A 98 -2.36 -0.05 7.71
N ILE A 99 -1.19 -0.62 7.61
CA ILE A 99 0.06 0.10 7.34
C ILE A 99 0.74 -0.54 6.14
N TYR A 100 1.58 0.21 5.44
CA TYR A 100 2.29 -0.31 4.29
C TYR A 100 3.72 0.20 4.24
N ALA A 101 4.55 -0.51 3.52
CA ALA A 101 5.90 -0.09 3.17
C ALA A 101 6.13 -0.40 1.70
N ILE A 102 6.77 0.53 1.01
CA ILE A 102 7.16 0.35 -0.38
C ILE A 102 8.68 0.56 -0.47
N ASP A 103 9.35 -0.38 -1.12
CA ASP A 103 10.78 -0.35 -1.35
C ASP A 103 11.04 -0.77 -2.80
N GLU A 104 11.31 0.22 -3.66
CA GLU A 104 11.45 0.03 -5.09
C GLU A 104 10.24 -0.70 -5.69
N ASP A 105 10.40 -1.96 -6.07
CA ASP A 105 9.37 -2.77 -6.71
C ASP A 105 8.67 -3.73 -5.75
N THR A 106 8.88 -3.58 -4.45
CA THR A 106 8.26 -4.41 -3.42
C THR A 106 7.29 -3.57 -2.58
N LEU A 107 6.08 -4.06 -2.43
CA LEU A 107 5.04 -3.48 -1.58
C LEU A 107 4.64 -4.51 -0.53
N THR A 108 4.74 -4.12 0.73
CA THR A 108 4.25 -4.95 1.83
C THR A 108 3.17 -4.16 2.56
N PHE A 109 2.06 -4.79 2.84
CA PHE A 109 1.07 -4.18 3.73
C PHE A 109 0.53 -5.20 4.72
N ILE A 110 0.19 -4.70 5.91
CA ILE A 110 -0.42 -5.47 6.97
C ILE A 110 -1.72 -4.78 7.37
N THR A 111 -2.79 -5.53 7.43
CA THR A 111 -4.10 -5.03 7.83
C THR A 111 -4.60 -5.79 9.03
N ALA A 112 -5.43 -5.13 9.85
CA ALA A 112 -6.17 -5.82 10.89
C ALA A 112 -7.12 -6.84 10.24
N ALA A 113 -7.33 -7.96 10.93
CA ALA A 113 -8.32 -8.93 10.48
C ALA A 113 -9.72 -8.30 10.45
N THR A 114 -10.57 -8.82 9.57
CA THR A 114 -11.95 -8.35 9.44
C THR A 114 -12.67 -8.35 10.80
N GLY A 115 -13.32 -7.25 11.10
CA GLY A 115 -14.01 -7.07 12.37
C GLY A 115 -13.14 -6.51 13.49
N LYS A 116 -11.85 -6.32 13.26
CA LYS A 116 -10.96 -5.65 14.22
C LYS A 116 -10.90 -4.16 13.91
N SER A 117 -10.98 -3.35 14.95
CA SER A 117 -11.00 -1.89 14.83
C SER A 117 -9.65 -1.22 15.06
N LEU A 118 -8.61 -2.00 15.41
CA LEU A 118 -7.30 -1.46 15.72
C LEU A 118 -6.35 -1.65 14.53
N ARG A 119 -5.73 -0.55 14.14
CA ARG A 119 -4.69 -0.56 13.12
C ARG A 119 -3.43 -1.25 13.64
N PRO A 120 -2.77 -2.11 12.85
CA PRO A 120 -1.44 -2.61 13.20
C PRO A 120 -0.46 -1.44 13.36
N LEU A 121 0.46 -1.57 14.31
CA LEU A 121 1.47 -0.54 14.59
C LEU A 121 2.84 -0.89 14.02
N SER A 122 3.07 -2.13 13.65
CA SER A 122 4.32 -2.59 13.05
C SER A 122 4.07 -3.81 12.18
N PHE A 123 5.07 -4.18 11.38
CA PHE A 123 5.03 -5.41 10.56
C PHE A 123 5.30 -6.68 11.38
N ASP A 124 5.64 -6.55 12.66
CA ASP A 124 5.84 -7.66 13.59
C ASP A 124 4.59 -7.97 14.42
N GLU A 125 3.45 -7.45 14.00
CA GLU A 125 2.18 -7.65 14.69
C GLU A 125 1.78 -9.12 14.79
N PRO A 126 1.08 -9.48 15.88
CA PRO A 126 0.70 -10.85 16.14
C PRO A 126 -0.33 -11.42 15.15
N GLN A 127 -0.52 -12.67 15.27
CA GLN A 127 -1.08 -13.68 14.36
C GLN A 127 -2.45 -13.40 13.71
N GLU A 128 -3.21 -12.42 14.18
CA GLU A 128 -4.53 -12.10 13.62
C GLU A 128 -4.50 -11.11 12.45
N ALA A 129 -3.35 -10.55 12.18
CA ALA A 129 -3.19 -9.62 11.07
C ALA A 129 -2.98 -10.38 9.76
N VAL A 130 -3.43 -9.79 8.66
CA VAL A 130 -3.18 -10.29 7.31
C VAL A 130 -2.01 -9.51 6.73
N ILE A 131 -0.99 -10.22 6.30
CA ILE A 131 0.22 -9.61 5.75
C ILE A 131 0.37 -10.03 4.29
N PHE A 132 0.35 -9.07 3.39
CA PHE A 132 0.61 -9.28 1.98
C PHE A 132 1.99 -8.76 1.60
N SER A 133 2.65 -9.50 0.73
CA SER A 133 3.88 -9.07 0.09
C SER A 133 3.73 -9.18 -1.42
N PHE A 134 3.95 -8.08 -2.11
CA PHE A 134 3.77 -7.96 -3.55
C PHE A 134 5.04 -7.45 -4.21
N VAL A 135 5.22 -7.85 -5.46
CA VAL A 135 6.23 -7.26 -6.35
C VAL A 135 5.52 -6.62 -7.53
N ARG A 136 6.13 -5.58 -8.08
CA ARG A 136 5.59 -4.89 -9.24
C ARG A 136 5.61 -5.81 -10.45
N SER A 137 4.48 -5.88 -11.08
CA SER A 137 4.32 -6.69 -12.29
C SER A 137 4.70 -5.90 -13.55
#